data_fcd8bd0f2c33ec6fadb7e03d4a214a72
#
_entry.id   fcd8bd0f2c33ec6fadb7e03d4a214a72
#
_cell.length_a   1.000
_cell.length_b   1.000
_cell.length_c   1.000
_cell.angle_alpha   90.00
_cell.angle_beta   90.00
_cell.angle_gamma   90.00
#
_symmetry.space_group_name_H-M   'P 1'
#
loop_
_entity.id
_entity.type
_entity.pdbx_description
1 polymer ?
#
loop_
_entity_poly.entity_id
_entity_poly.type
_entity_poly.pdbx_seq_one_letter_code
_entity_poly.pdbx_strand_id
1 'polypeptide(L)'
;MLRRFAEIPFLPVARRRDAETPVYLEERERTIEEYSEILSWLSLKGLISLDYDLPLSNFGYDAYAAYPVQGSMALTVAGQRAVELLEVQGTEA
;
A
#
# COMPACT_ATOMS: atom_id res chain seq x y z
N MET A 1 5.24 6.31 -4.10
CA MET A 1 4.62 5.28 -3.25
C MET A 1 5.57 4.16 -2.84
N LEU A 2 6.37 3.61 -3.75
CA LEU A 2 7.33 2.55 -3.41
C LEU A 2 8.32 2.96 -2.31
N ARG A 3 8.78 4.20 -2.30
CA ARG A 3 9.70 4.67 -1.26
C ARG A 3 9.07 4.61 0.13
N ARG A 4 7.78 4.88 0.23
CA ARG A 4 7.06 4.80 1.50
C ARG A 4 7.12 3.40 2.06
N PHE A 5 6.95 2.38 1.20
CA PHE A 5 7.08 0.99 1.61
C PHE A 5 8.49 0.62 2.03
N ALA A 6 9.49 1.25 1.43
CA ALA A 6 10.89 0.98 1.81
C ALA A 6 11.21 1.55 3.19
N GLU A 7 10.57 2.64 3.58
CA GLU A 7 10.77 3.27 4.88
C GLU A 7 10.02 2.55 6.00
N ILE A 8 8.83 2.04 5.69
CA ILE A 8 7.94 1.42 6.67
C ILE A 8 7.61 0.00 6.19
N PRO A 9 7.96 -1.05 6.97
CA PRO A 9 7.79 -2.43 6.52
C PRO A 9 6.35 -2.80 6.17
N PHE A 10 5.38 -2.27 6.90
CA PHE A 10 3.98 -2.58 6.68
C PHE A 10 3.15 -1.31 6.74
N LEU A 11 2.25 -1.15 5.79
CA LEU A 11 1.31 -0.04 5.76
C LEU A 11 -0.12 -0.56 5.89
N PRO A 12 -1.02 0.23 6.49
CA PRO A 12 -2.43 -0.19 6.57
C PRO A 12 -3.11 -0.07 5.22
N VAL A 13 -4.08 -0.93 4.99
CA VAL A 13 -4.93 -0.89 3.81
C VAL A 13 -6.31 -1.39 4.21
N ALA A 14 -7.34 -0.95 3.51
CA ALA A 14 -8.69 -1.43 3.73
C ALA A 14 -9.44 -1.49 2.41
N ARG A 15 -10.60 -2.12 2.40
CA ARG A 15 -11.49 -2.16 1.25
C ARG A 15 -12.93 -2.36 1.69
N ARG A 16 -13.85 -2.14 0.78
CA ARG A 16 -15.25 -2.45 1.00
C ARG A 16 -15.45 -3.95 0.84
N ARG A 17 -16.54 -4.47 1.40
CA ARG A 17 -16.84 -5.90 1.31
C ARG A 17 -17.12 -6.35 -0.11
N ASP A 18 -17.73 -5.49 -0.90
CA ASP A 18 -18.19 -5.78 -2.25
C ASP A 18 -17.25 -5.24 -3.34
N ALA A 19 -16.09 -4.73 -2.95
CA ALA A 19 -15.12 -4.17 -3.87
C ALA A 19 -13.71 -4.55 -3.45
N GLU A 20 -12.87 -4.88 -4.42
CA GLU A 20 -11.49 -5.27 -4.16
C GLU A 20 -10.51 -4.10 -4.22
N THR A 21 -10.98 -2.91 -4.53
CA THR A 21 -10.15 -1.72 -4.65
C THR A 21 -9.51 -1.38 -3.31
N PRO A 22 -8.18 -1.36 -3.21
CA PRO A 22 -7.51 -1.00 -1.97
C PRO A 22 -7.67 0.48 -1.65
N VAL A 23 -7.83 0.80 -0.37
CA VAL A 23 -7.98 2.17 0.11
C VAL A 23 -6.87 2.47 1.11
N TYR A 24 -6.17 3.58 0.90
CA TYR A 24 -5.07 4.02 1.74
C TYR A 24 -5.28 5.50 2.08
N LEU A 25 -5.36 5.81 3.37
CA LEU A 25 -5.73 7.14 3.86
C LEU A 25 -4.63 7.85 4.66
N GLU A 26 -3.42 7.29 4.73
CA GLU A 26 -2.36 7.82 5.59
C GLU A 26 -1.59 8.98 4.97
N GLU A 27 -1.74 9.22 3.69
CA GLU A 27 -1.10 10.32 3.00
C GLU A 27 -2.14 11.12 2.24
N ARG A 28 -1.85 12.41 2.02
CA ARG A 28 -2.80 13.34 1.40
C ARG A 28 -2.22 14.07 0.20
N GLU A 29 -1.08 13.63 -0.30
CA GLU A 29 -0.46 14.23 -1.47
C GLU A 29 -1.23 13.93 -2.77
N ARG A 30 -2.03 12.87 -2.74
CA ARG A 30 -2.87 12.45 -3.86
C ARG A 30 -4.28 12.17 -3.36
N THR A 31 -5.23 12.07 -4.29
CA THR A 31 -6.59 11.69 -3.92
C THR A 31 -6.67 10.23 -3.52
N ILE A 32 -7.77 9.85 -2.88
CA ILE A 32 -8.02 8.46 -2.50
C ILE A 32 -8.01 7.58 -3.74
N GLU A 33 -8.64 8.05 -4.82
CA GLU A 33 -8.73 7.33 -6.08
C GLU A 33 -7.36 7.13 -6.72
N GLU A 34 -6.50 8.14 -6.66
CA GLU A 34 -5.14 8.04 -7.20
C GLU A 34 -4.32 7.02 -6.43
N TYR A 35 -4.39 7.02 -5.10
CA TYR A 35 -3.70 5.99 -4.30
C TYR A 35 -4.25 4.60 -4.60
N SER A 36 -5.56 4.47 -4.75
CA SER A 36 -6.17 3.18 -5.09
C SER A 36 -5.66 2.65 -6.42
N GLU A 37 -5.55 3.50 -7.42
CA GLU A 37 -5.01 3.11 -8.73
C GLU A 37 -3.55 2.69 -8.64
N ILE A 38 -2.73 3.45 -7.91
CA ILE A 38 -1.31 3.14 -7.73
C ILE A 38 -1.16 1.79 -7.02
N LEU A 39 -1.88 1.59 -5.94
CA LEU A 39 -1.80 0.35 -5.18
C LEU A 39 -2.28 -0.86 -5.98
N SER A 40 -3.35 -0.70 -6.73
CA SER A 40 -3.85 -1.76 -7.60
C SER A 40 -2.81 -2.12 -8.65
N TRP A 41 -2.17 -1.13 -9.26
CA TRP A 41 -1.13 -1.35 -10.26
C TRP A 41 0.09 -2.05 -9.65
N LEU A 42 0.55 -1.57 -8.49
CA LEU A 42 1.70 -2.18 -7.81
C LEU A 42 1.42 -3.63 -7.42
N SER A 43 0.22 -3.90 -6.93
CA SER A 43 -0.19 -5.25 -6.58
C SER A 43 -0.27 -6.15 -7.81
N LEU A 44 -0.84 -5.65 -8.90
CA LEU A 44 -0.95 -6.39 -10.15
C LEU A 44 0.44 -6.75 -10.71
N LYS A 45 1.40 -5.85 -10.58
CA LYS A 45 2.78 -6.08 -11.02
C LYS A 45 3.59 -6.94 -10.05
N GLY A 46 3.00 -7.33 -8.93
CA GLY A 46 3.68 -8.16 -7.94
C GLY A 46 4.74 -7.42 -7.13
N LEU A 47 4.67 -6.09 -7.09
CA LEU A 47 5.63 -5.27 -6.34
C LEU A 47 5.25 -5.09 -4.89
N ILE A 48 3.98 -5.20 -4.55
CA ILE A 48 3.48 -5.20 -3.18
C ILE A 48 2.53 -6.36 -2.98
N SER A 49 2.38 -6.78 -1.72
CA SER A 49 1.38 -7.75 -1.33
C SER A 49 0.31 -7.06 -0.48
N LEU A 50 -0.93 -7.43 -0.70
CA LEU A 50 -2.08 -6.96 0.08
C LEU A 50 -2.62 -8.14 0.87
N ASP A 51 -2.70 -8.00 2.20
CA ASP A 51 -3.18 -9.08 3.05
C ASP A 51 -4.30 -8.57 3.95
N TYR A 52 -5.53 -8.85 3.58
CA TYR A 52 -6.70 -8.43 4.33
C TYR A 52 -7.03 -9.35 5.52
N ASP A 53 -6.25 -10.40 5.71
CA ASP A 53 -6.40 -11.29 6.86
C ASP A 53 -5.44 -10.94 7.99
N LEU A 54 -4.51 -10.03 7.75
CA LEU A 54 -3.48 -9.65 8.72
C LEU A 54 -3.44 -8.13 8.92
N PRO A 55 -4.41 -7.55 9.64
CA PRO A 55 -4.34 -6.13 9.96
C PRO A 55 -3.17 -5.84 10.90
N LEU A 56 -2.70 -4.59 10.89
CA LEU A 56 -1.62 -4.16 11.78
C LEU A 56 -2.09 -4.21 13.24
N SER A 57 -1.29 -4.80 14.12
CA SER A 57 -1.67 -5.05 15.51
C SER A 57 -1.70 -3.79 16.38
N ASN A 58 -0.86 -2.81 16.08
CA ASN A 58 -0.74 -1.59 16.88
C ASN A 58 -1.21 -0.36 16.13
N PHE A 59 -2.12 -0.54 15.19
CA PHE A 59 -2.61 0.56 14.36
C PHE A 59 -4.11 0.76 14.59
N GLY A 60 -4.53 2.02 14.74
CA GLY A 60 -5.95 2.36 14.86
C GLY A 60 -6.58 2.57 13.48
N TYR A 61 -7.56 1.75 13.15
CA TYR A 61 -8.26 1.82 11.86
C TYR A 61 -9.47 2.76 11.88
N ASP A 62 -9.49 3.74 12.77
CA ASP A 62 -10.64 4.64 12.91
C ASP A 62 -10.97 5.39 11.62
N ALA A 63 -9.95 5.83 10.89
CA ALA A 63 -10.14 6.53 9.63
C ALA A 63 -10.74 5.63 8.54
N TYR A 64 -10.70 4.32 8.73
CA TYR A 64 -11.17 3.33 7.77
C TYR A 64 -12.53 2.74 8.15
N ALA A 65 -13.30 3.45 8.97
CA ALA A 65 -14.59 2.94 9.44
C ALA A 65 -15.57 2.61 8.30
N ALA A 66 -15.48 3.33 7.18
CA ALA A 66 -16.30 3.06 6.00
C ALA A 66 -15.82 1.86 5.19
N TYR A 67 -14.68 1.29 5.55
CA TYR A 67 -14.04 0.18 4.82
C TYR A 67 -13.81 -0.97 5.80
N PRO A 68 -14.79 -1.87 5.95
CA PRO A 68 -14.77 -2.88 7.03
C PRO A 68 -13.75 -4.00 6.85
N VAL A 69 -13.26 -4.24 5.63
CA VAL A 69 -12.22 -5.24 5.41
C VAL A 69 -10.87 -4.53 5.55
N GLN A 70 -10.18 -4.78 6.65
CA GLN A 70 -8.95 -4.07 7.02
C GLN A 70 -7.78 -5.04 7.06
N GLY A 71 -6.63 -4.60 6.56
CA GLY A 71 -5.46 -5.45 6.47
C GLY A 71 -4.17 -4.64 6.42
N SER A 72 -3.13 -5.28 5.91
CA SER A 72 -1.81 -4.67 5.78
C SER A 72 -1.25 -4.91 4.39
N MET A 73 -0.25 -4.12 4.02
CA MET A 73 0.45 -4.28 2.75
C MET A 73 1.94 -4.05 2.95
N ALA A 74 2.75 -4.71 2.11
CA ALA A 74 4.20 -4.67 2.22
C ALA A 74 4.83 -4.86 0.84
N LEU A 75 6.11 -4.48 0.72
CA LEU A 75 6.88 -4.78 -0.48
C LEU A 75 7.11 -6.28 -0.60
N THR A 76 7.03 -6.76 -1.83
CA THR A 76 7.52 -8.09 -2.17
C THR A 76 9.02 -8.02 -2.45
N VAL A 77 9.65 -9.17 -2.69
CA VAL A 77 11.06 -9.20 -3.12
C VAL A 77 11.23 -8.42 -4.42
N ALA A 78 10.31 -8.59 -5.36
CA ALA A 78 10.35 -7.83 -6.62
C ALA A 78 10.20 -6.32 -6.39
N GLY A 79 9.32 -5.92 -5.46
CA GLY A 79 9.16 -4.52 -5.09
C GLY A 79 10.42 -3.93 -4.49
N GLN A 80 11.09 -4.68 -3.62
CA GLN A 80 12.33 -4.23 -3.02
C GLN A 80 13.43 -4.05 -4.07
N ARG A 81 13.52 -4.96 -5.02
CA ARG A 81 14.48 -4.83 -6.14
C ARG A 81 14.18 -3.59 -6.98
N ALA A 82 12.92 -3.26 -7.19
CA ALA A 82 12.54 -2.07 -7.93
C ALA A 82 13.00 -0.81 -7.20
N VAL A 83 12.82 -0.75 -5.88
CA VAL A 83 13.29 0.38 -5.07
C VAL A 83 14.80 0.51 -5.15
N GLU A 84 15.53 -0.59 -4.99
CA GLU A 84 16.99 -0.60 -5.09
C GLU A 84 17.48 -0.11 -6.44
N LEU A 85 16.81 -0.51 -7.51
CA LEU A 85 17.16 -0.10 -8.87
C LEU A 85 16.97 1.40 -9.05
N LEU A 86 15.90 1.97 -8.52
CA LEU A 86 15.66 3.40 -8.56
C LEU A 86 16.76 4.17 -7.83
N GLU A 87 17.20 3.67 -6.68
CA GLU A 87 18.27 4.29 -5.90
C GLU A 87 19.59 4.24 -6.63
N VAL A 88 19.93 3.10 -7.24
CA VAL A 88 21.19 2.92 -7.98
C VAL A 88 21.24 3.87 -9.17
N GLN A 89 20.13 4.07 -9.86
CA GLN A 89 20.07 4.96 -11.02
C GLN A 89 20.08 6.44 -10.63
N GLY A 90 19.98 6.74 -9.34
CA GLY A 90 19.91 8.12 -8.88
C GLY A 90 18.63 8.81 -9.27
N THR A 91 17.59 8.05 -9.63
CA THR A 91 16.32 8.60 -10.05
C THR A 91 15.55 9.09 -8.83
N GLU A 92 15.20 10.35 -8.84
CA GLU A 92 14.32 10.90 -7.81
C GLU A 92 12.89 10.58 -8.14
N ALA A 93 12.28 9.86 -7.27
CA ALA A 93 10.88 9.48 -7.45
C ALA A 93 9.96 10.41 -6.68
#